data_47a292ba1e350c3f4d95b2aa70f30b3f
#
_entry.id   47a292ba1e350c3f4d95b2aa70f30b3f
#
_cell.length_a   1.000
_cell.length_b   1.000
_cell.length_c   1.000
_cell.angle_alpha   90.00
_cell.angle_beta   90.00
_cell.angle_gamma   90.00
#
_symmetry.space_group_name_H-M   'P 1'
#
loop_
_entity.id
_entity.type
_entity.pdbx_description
1 polymer ?
#
loop_
_entity_poly.entity_id
_entity_poly.type
_entity_poly.pdbx_seq_one_letter_code
_entity_poly.pdbx_strand_id
1 'polypeptide(L)'
;MLAFHSNHFVLPLPAGHPFPMGRYAALRHAVREGLPGVRLREAEPASDGELALAHEPAWIGAVVEGTTSVAQQREIGFPWSEAMVQRARRSVGATIQAARAALLAGEGVAANLAGGTHHAYPHKGSGYCVFNDVAVAARLMQAEQHRHRRPGGRAAGVPPGRGLRVLVVDLDVHQGNGTAAIFRDDPSVFTLSLHGQRNFPFRKEASDLDVELPDGCTDRPYLDALNQALSMAFERMADHPPGLAFYLAGADPHADDRLGRLALSAEGLAERDRHVLAALGERRIPVAVTMAGGYGRDIATTVALQRRTVELAFAAWQRWQAGAAPSLAGAAADGTMTDPRTGFAVPHPP
;
A
#
# COMPACT_ATOMS: atom_id res chain seq x y z
N MET A 1 8.82 -0.62 12.40
CA MET A 1 7.82 -0.43 11.34
C MET A 1 6.45 -0.87 11.82
N LEU A 2 5.41 -0.11 11.52
CA LEU A 2 4.01 -0.54 11.74
C LEU A 2 3.54 -1.45 10.61
N ALA A 3 2.85 -2.54 10.95
CA ALA A 3 2.15 -3.38 9.99
C ALA A 3 0.75 -3.75 10.51
N PHE A 4 -0.23 -3.58 9.65
CA PHE A 4 -1.64 -3.78 9.97
C PHE A 4 -2.13 -5.10 9.39
N HIS A 5 -3.03 -5.77 10.09
CA HIS A 5 -3.57 -7.08 9.67
C HIS A 5 -5.09 -7.12 9.82
N SER A 6 -5.72 -7.94 8.97
CA SER A 6 -7.17 -8.11 8.93
C SER A 6 -7.57 -9.60 8.87
N ASN A 7 -6.78 -10.48 9.52
CA ASN A 7 -7.02 -11.92 9.48
C ASN A 7 -8.08 -12.41 10.49
N HIS A 8 -8.71 -11.51 11.22
CA HIS A 8 -9.67 -11.84 12.27
C HIS A 8 -10.93 -12.54 11.75
N PHE A 9 -11.35 -12.21 10.53
CA PHE A 9 -12.53 -12.78 9.91
C PHE A 9 -12.13 -13.72 8.76
N VAL A 10 -12.35 -15.00 8.96
CA VAL A 10 -12.18 -16.04 7.91
C VAL A 10 -13.50 -16.18 7.17
N LEU A 11 -13.47 -16.09 5.83
CA LEU A 11 -14.67 -16.30 5.02
C LEU A 11 -15.07 -17.76 5.02
N PRO A 12 -16.35 -18.09 5.18
CA PRO A 12 -16.86 -19.45 5.04
C PRO A 12 -16.99 -19.82 3.55
N LEU A 13 -15.84 -20.05 2.90
CA LEU A 13 -15.80 -20.40 1.48
C LEU A 13 -16.12 -21.89 1.27
N PRO A 14 -16.77 -22.25 0.15
CA PRO A 14 -17.00 -23.66 -0.20
C PRO A 14 -15.70 -24.46 -0.27
N ALA A 15 -15.79 -25.77 0.00
CA ALA A 15 -14.65 -26.66 -0.15
C ALA A 15 -14.09 -26.61 -1.58
N GLY A 16 -12.77 -26.50 -1.71
CA GLY A 16 -12.09 -26.37 -3.01
C GLY A 16 -12.10 -24.95 -3.61
N HIS A 17 -12.60 -23.96 -2.89
CA HIS A 17 -12.54 -22.59 -3.37
C HIS A 17 -11.07 -22.14 -3.58
N PRO A 18 -10.72 -21.51 -4.73
CA PRO A 18 -9.33 -21.24 -5.08
C PRO A 18 -8.67 -20.16 -4.20
N PHE A 19 -9.47 -19.36 -3.49
CA PHE A 19 -8.94 -18.27 -2.67
C PHE A 19 -8.31 -18.79 -1.36
N PRO A 20 -7.00 -18.56 -1.11
CA PRO A 20 -6.26 -19.17 -0.02
C PRO A 20 -6.45 -18.41 1.31
N MET A 21 -7.62 -18.55 1.96
CA MET A 21 -7.94 -17.82 3.19
C MET A 21 -6.90 -17.99 4.31
N GLY A 22 -6.31 -19.17 4.45
CA GLY A 22 -5.33 -19.49 5.49
C GLY A 22 -4.04 -18.66 5.43
N ARG A 23 -3.72 -18.07 4.26
CA ARG A 23 -2.47 -17.31 4.07
C ARG A 23 -2.34 -16.11 5.01
N TYR A 24 -3.44 -15.42 5.33
CA TYR A 24 -3.42 -14.20 6.14
C TYR A 24 -2.99 -14.46 7.59
N ALA A 25 -3.58 -15.49 8.21
CA ALA A 25 -3.20 -15.93 9.55
C ALA A 25 -1.76 -16.46 9.58
N ALA A 26 -1.37 -17.23 8.57
CA ALA A 26 -0.02 -17.77 8.43
C ALA A 26 1.02 -16.66 8.24
N LEU A 27 0.74 -15.65 7.39
CA LEU A 27 1.62 -14.50 7.20
C LEU A 27 1.78 -13.69 8.48
N ARG A 28 0.68 -13.35 9.17
CA ARG A 28 0.73 -12.67 10.46
C ARG A 28 1.60 -13.44 11.46
N HIS A 29 1.42 -14.76 11.55
CA HIS A 29 2.22 -15.61 12.42
C HIS A 29 3.71 -15.56 12.04
N ALA A 30 4.03 -15.74 10.76
CA ALA A 30 5.40 -15.72 10.25
C ALA A 30 6.11 -14.36 10.47
N VAL A 31 5.38 -13.24 10.35
CA VAL A 31 5.91 -11.90 10.64
C VAL A 31 6.13 -11.72 12.14
N ARG A 32 5.18 -12.14 12.98
CA ARG A 32 5.30 -12.01 14.44
C ARG A 32 6.51 -12.78 15.00
N GLU A 33 6.74 -14.01 14.52
CA GLU A 33 7.83 -14.85 15.00
C GLU A 33 9.19 -14.48 14.36
N GLY A 34 9.19 -14.11 13.08
CA GLY A 34 10.44 -13.90 12.34
C GLY A 34 10.93 -12.45 12.26
N LEU A 35 10.11 -11.46 12.59
CA LEU A 35 10.42 -10.03 12.43
C LEU A 35 10.04 -9.22 13.69
N PRO A 36 10.72 -9.40 14.83
CA PRO A 36 10.33 -8.80 16.12
C PRO A 36 10.34 -7.26 16.12
N GLY A 37 11.03 -6.63 15.16
CA GLY A 37 11.03 -5.17 14.97
C GLY A 37 9.79 -4.63 14.23
N VAL A 38 8.93 -5.52 13.70
CA VAL A 38 7.66 -5.14 13.07
C VAL A 38 6.56 -5.12 14.12
N ARG A 39 5.97 -3.95 14.34
CA ARG A 39 4.89 -3.74 15.30
C ARG A 39 3.54 -4.04 14.64
N LEU A 40 2.98 -5.22 14.92
CA LEU A 40 1.68 -5.64 14.40
C LEU A 40 0.52 -4.93 15.11
N ARG A 41 -0.44 -4.44 14.33
CA ARG A 41 -1.67 -3.81 14.81
C ARG A 41 -2.87 -4.42 14.10
N GLU A 42 -3.94 -4.67 14.85
CA GLU A 42 -5.22 -5.03 14.25
C GLU A 42 -5.82 -3.80 13.56
N ALA A 43 -6.35 -4.01 12.35
CA ALA A 43 -6.94 -2.94 11.56
C ALA A 43 -8.37 -2.63 12.01
N GLU A 44 -8.66 -1.34 12.20
CA GLU A 44 -10.05 -0.88 12.33
C GLU A 44 -10.76 -0.94 10.98
N PRO A 45 -12.06 -1.27 10.94
CA PRO A 45 -12.82 -1.29 9.70
C PRO A 45 -13.02 0.12 9.14
N ALA A 46 -12.91 0.29 7.82
CA ALA A 46 -13.27 1.53 7.17
C ALA A 46 -14.78 1.83 7.34
N SER A 47 -15.10 3.09 7.61
CA SER A 47 -16.47 3.60 7.68
C SER A 47 -17.08 3.76 6.28
N ASP A 48 -18.41 3.89 6.21
CA ASP A 48 -19.11 4.18 4.94
C ASP A 48 -18.65 5.50 4.32
N GLY A 49 -18.39 6.52 5.16
CA GLY A 49 -17.89 7.80 4.71
C GLY A 49 -16.50 7.71 4.10
N GLU A 50 -15.60 6.87 4.63
CA GLU A 50 -14.31 6.61 4.04
C GLU A 50 -14.45 5.84 2.73
N LEU A 51 -15.27 4.80 2.68
CA LEU A 51 -15.54 4.03 1.46
C LEU A 51 -16.13 4.90 0.33
N ALA A 52 -17.00 5.85 0.68
CA ALA A 52 -17.64 6.76 -0.28
C ALA A 52 -16.67 7.75 -0.96
N LEU A 53 -15.41 7.82 -0.51
CA LEU A 53 -14.37 8.59 -1.21
C LEU A 53 -13.98 8.00 -2.58
N ALA A 54 -14.23 6.70 -2.77
CA ALA A 54 -13.88 6.00 -4.01
C ALA A 54 -15.01 5.11 -4.56
N HIS A 55 -16.06 4.86 -3.78
CA HIS A 55 -17.17 3.99 -4.16
C HIS A 55 -18.50 4.74 -4.12
N GLU A 56 -19.40 4.36 -5.02
CA GLU A 56 -20.76 4.86 -5.04
C GLU A 56 -21.54 4.42 -3.79
N PRO A 57 -22.31 5.30 -3.15
CA PRO A 57 -23.12 4.94 -1.98
C PRO A 57 -24.07 3.76 -2.23
N ALA A 58 -24.60 3.63 -3.44
CA ALA A 58 -25.47 2.52 -3.83
C ALA A 58 -24.72 1.17 -3.78
N TRP A 59 -23.43 1.13 -4.20
CA TRP A 59 -22.60 -0.06 -4.11
C TRP A 59 -22.28 -0.41 -2.65
N ILE A 60 -21.92 0.59 -1.85
CA ILE A 60 -21.64 0.40 -0.42
C ILE A 60 -22.87 -0.17 0.28
N GLY A 61 -24.04 0.44 0.07
CA GLY A 61 -25.31 -0.04 0.63
C GLY A 61 -25.62 -1.47 0.23
N ALA A 62 -25.52 -1.80 -1.06
CA ALA A 62 -25.79 -3.15 -1.56
C ALA A 62 -24.87 -4.22 -0.93
N VAL A 63 -23.60 -3.91 -0.72
CA VAL A 63 -22.66 -4.81 -0.04
C VAL A 63 -23.01 -4.95 1.45
N VAL A 64 -23.27 -3.85 2.14
CA VAL A 64 -23.56 -3.84 3.59
C VAL A 64 -24.89 -4.53 3.92
N GLU A 65 -25.92 -4.27 3.14
CA GLU A 65 -27.26 -4.80 3.34
C GLU A 65 -27.46 -6.22 2.76
N GLY A 66 -26.47 -6.73 2.01
CA GLY A 66 -26.55 -8.07 1.41
C GLY A 66 -27.49 -8.15 0.21
N THR A 67 -27.75 -7.03 -0.44
CA THR A 67 -28.65 -6.94 -1.60
C THR A 67 -27.94 -7.10 -2.95
N THR A 68 -26.63 -7.44 -2.93
CA THR A 68 -25.87 -7.74 -4.14
C THR A 68 -26.48 -8.93 -4.89
N SER A 69 -26.64 -8.79 -6.21
CA SER A 69 -27.16 -9.86 -7.07
C SER A 69 -26.21 -11.05 -7.16
N VAL A 70 -26.72 -12.21 -7.54
CA VAL A 70 -25.90 -13.42 -7.79
C VAL A 70 -24.82 -13.17 -8.85
N ALA A 71 -25.11 -12.32 -9.87
CA ALA A 71 -24.14 -11.95 -10.89
C ALA A 71 -22.99 -11.13 -10.30
N GLN A 72 -23.28 -10.15 -9.45
CA GLN A 72 -22.27 -9.36 -8.76
C GLN A 72 -21.40 -10.23 -7.81
N GLN A 73 -22.02 -11.14 -7.05
CA GLN A 73 -21.27 -12.07 -6.19
C GLN A 73 -20.34 -13.00 -6.98
N ARG A 74 -20.76 -13.44 -8.17
CA ARG A 74 -19.90 -14.22 -9.09
C ARG A 74 -18.75 -13.40 -9.64
N GLU A 75 -19.00 -12.13 -9.96
CA GLU A 75 -17.94 -11.22 -10.45
C GLU A 75 -16.92 -10.90 -9.35
N ILE A 76 -17.37 -10.72 -8.11
CA ILE A 76 -16.48 -10.62 -6.93
C ILE A 76 -15.72 -11.94 -6.72
N GLY A 77 -16.36 -13.08 -6.94
CA GLY A 77 -15.80 -14.40 -6.64
C GLY A 77 -16.01 -14.85 -5.21
N PHE A 78 -16.82 -14.14 -4.40
CA PHE A 78 -17.21 -14.51 -3.05
C PHE A 78 -18.73 -14.55 -2.90
N PRO A 79 -19.31 -15.59 -2.24
CA PRO A 79 -20.65 -15.50 -1.75
C PRO A 79 -20.77 -14.39 -0.71
N TRP A 80 -21.90 -13.71 -0.69
CA TRP A 80 -22.11 -12.70 0.32
C TRP A 80 -22.19 -13.34 1.72
N SER A 81 -21.60 -12.66 2.68
CA SER A 81 -21.75 -12.93 4.11
C SER A 81 -21.34 -11.68 4.90
N GLU A 82 -21.86 -11.54 6.11
CA GLU A 82 -21.44 -10.46 7.01
C GLU A 82 -19.92 -10.52 7.27
N ALA A 83 -19.35 -11.71 7.39
CA ALA A 83 -17.89 -11.90 7.52
C ALA A 83 -17.12 -11.34 6.30
N MET A 84 -17.66 -11.47 5.09
CA MET A 84 -17.07 -10.90 3.87
C MET A 84 -17.09 -9.37 3.95
N VAL A 85 -18.20 -8.75 4.36
CA VAL A 85 -18.33 -7.30 4.53
C VAL A 85 -17.31 -6.79 5.55
N GLN A 86 -17.25 -7.41 6.74
CA GLN A 86 -16.32 -7.01 7.80
C GLN A 86 -14.86 -7.16 7.37
N ARG A 87 -14.53 -8.25 6.68
CA ARG A 87 -13.20 -8.46 6.14
C ARG A 87 -12.82 -7.40 5.10
N ALA A 88 -13.73 -7.08 4.18
CA ALA A 88 -13.51 -6.07 3.15
C ALA A 88 -13.24 -4.69 3.77
N ARG A 89 -14.06 -4.27 4.74
CA ARG A 89 -13.88 -3.01 5.48
C ARG A 89 -12.55 -2.97 6.23
N ARG A 90 -12.14 -4.06 6.90
CA ARG A 90 -10.85 -4.12 7.62
C ARG A 90 -9.66 -4.13 6.68
N SER A 91 -9.78 -4.74 5.51
CA SER A 91 -8.75 -4.68 4.47
C SER A 91 -8.49 -3.25 4.01
N VAL A 92 -9.56 -2.48 3.76
CA VAL A 92 -9.48 -1.04 3.43
C VAL A 92 -8.91 -0.25 4.60
N GLY A 93 -9.43 -0.46 5.81
CA GLY A 93 -8.97 0.23 7.02
C GLY A 93 -7.49 0.00 7.32
N ALA A 94 -6.98 -1.20 7.05
CA ALA A 94 -5.56 -1.51 7.20
C ALA A 94 -4.67 -0.69 6.23
N THR A 95 -5.10 -0.52 4.97
CA THR A 95 -4.38 0.31 3.99
C THR A 95 -4.44 1.79 4.36
N ILE A 96 -5.59 2.28 4.84
CA ILE A 96 -5.73 3.64 5.39
C ILE A 96 -4.73 3.85 6.55
N GLN A 97 -4.69 2.93 7.51
CA GLN A 97 -3.82 3.05 8.68
C GLN A 97 -2.34 2.94 8.31
N ALA A 98 -1.99 2.09 7.33
CA ALA A 98 -0.63 2.03 6.79
C ALA A 98 -0.23 3.35 6.11
N ALA A 99 -1.11 3.95 5.32
CA ALA A 99 -0.87 5.25 4.69
C ALA A 99 -0.73 6.39 5.72
N ARG A 100 -1.60 6.43 6.74
CA ARG A 100 -1.48 7.39 7.86
C ARG A 100 -0.16 7.21 8.61
N ALA A 101 0.26 5.98 8.87
CA ALA A 101 1.53 5.69 9.55
C ALA A 101 2.72 6.16 8.70
N ALA A 102 2.75 5.83 7.42
CA ALA A 102 3.84 6.19 6.52
C ALA A 102 3.95 7.70 6.33
N LEU A 103 2.82 8.38 6.02
CA LEU A 103 2.78 9.79 5.65
C LEU A 103 2.64 10.72 6.85
N LEU A 104 1.59 10.54 7.66
CA LEU A 104 1.21 11.53 8.69
C LEU A 104 1.97 11.32 10.00
N ALA A 105 2.22 10.07 10.39
CA ALA A 105 3.04 9.78 11.57
C ALA A 105 4.55 9.80 11.28
N GLY A 106 4.97 9.98 10.02
CA GLY A 106 6.39 10.11 9.64
C GLY A 106 7.17 8.79 9.66
N GLU A 107 6.50 7.64 9.77
CA GLU A 107 7.18 6.33 9.72
C GLU A 107 7.90 6.09 8.39
N GLY A 108 7.48 6.76 7.30
CA GLY A 108 8.03 6.64 5.96
C GLY A 108 7.67 5.35 5.26
N VAL A 109 7.68 4.21 5.95
CA VAL A 109 7.27 2.91 5.43
C VAL A 109 6.35 2.23 6.44
N ALA A 110 5.20 1.75 5.97
CA ALA A 110 4.28 0.91 6.75
C ALA A 110 3.63 -0.13 5.83
N ALA A 111 3.05 -1.18 6.39
CA ALA A 111 2.49 -2.26 5.59
C ALA A 111 1.07 -2.65 6.04
N ASN A 112 0.26 -3.11 5.07
CA ASN A 112 -0.94 -3.90 5.28
C ASN A 112 -0.62 -5.36 4.92
N LEU A 113 -0.79 -6.31 5.84
CA LEU A 113 -0.56 -7.74 5.59
C LEU A 113 -1.69 -8.39 4.75
N ALA A 114 -2.54 -7.57 4.17
CA ALA A 114 -3.58 -7.88 3.20
C ALA A 114 -3.62 -6.74 2.16
N GLY A 115 -4.80 -6.35 1.70
CA GLY A 115 -4.97 -5.20 0.79
C GLY A 115 -4.58 -5.53 -0.65
N GLY A 116 -4.44 -4.47 -1.45
CA GLY A 116 -4.23 -4.59 -2.89
C GLY A 116 -5.49 -5.04 -3.62
N THR A 117 -6.64 -4.55 -3.19
CA THR A 117 -7.95 -4.92 -3.74
C THR A 117 -8.29 -4.09 -4.99
N HIS A 118 -7.41 -4.12 -5.95
CA HIS A 118 -7.29 -3.24 -7.11
C HIS A 118 -8.31 -3.47 -8.24
N HIS A 119 -9.08 -4.58 -8.19
CA HIS A 119 -10.10 -4.87 -9.20
C HIS A 119 -11.47 -4.25 -8.90
N ALA A 120 -11.70 -3.70 -7.70
CA ALA A 120 -12.98 -3.08 -7.37
C ALA A 120 -13.10 -1.69 -8.03
N TYR A 121 -14.21 -1.50 -8.73
CA TYR A 121 -14.63 -0.27 -9.39
C TYR A 121 -15.47 0.60 -8.44
N PRO A 122 -15.80 1.86 -8.81
CA PRO A 122 -16.67 2.69 -7.98
C PRO A 122 -18.04 2.04 -7.66
N HIS A 123 -18.61 1.32 -8.63
CA HIS A 123 -19.99 0.81 -8.61
C HIS A 123 -20.09 -0.72 -8.54
N LYS A 124 -18.97 -1.45 -8.46
CA LYS A 124 -18.97 -2.93 -8.40
C LYS A 124 -17.65 -3.49 -7.87
N GLY A 125 -17.72 -4.69 -7.31
CA GLY A 125 -16.54 -5.51 -7.01
C GLY A 125 -16.22 -6.48 -8.14
N SER A 126 -14.98 -6.97 -8.19
CA SER A 126 -14.50 -7.93 -9.17
C SER A 126 -13.24 -8.65 -8.66
N GLY A 127 -12.92 -9.84 -9.16
CA GLY A 127 -11.63 -10.50 -8.95
C GLY A 127 -11.20 -10.59 -7.48
N TYR A 128 -12.06 -11.04 -6.59
CA TYR A 128 -11.86 -11.12 -5.14
C TYR A 128 -11.75 -9.76 -4.41
N CYS A 129 -12.02 -8.67 -5.10
CA CYS A 129 -12.01 -7.30 -4.58
C CYS A 129 -13.45 -6.77 -4.42
N VAL A 130 -13.81 -6.40 -3.20
CA VAL A 130 -15.13 -5.81 -2.88
C VAL A 130 -15.07 -4.30 -2.92
N PHE A 131 -14.08 -3.72 -2.22
CA PHE A 131 -13.78 -2.29 -2.19
C PHE A 131 -12.30 -2.09 -2.56
N ASN A 132 -11.98 -0.99 -3.24
CA ASN A 132 -10.61 -0.63 -3.64
C ASN A 132 -9.91 0.11 -2.50
N ASP A 133 -9.10 -0.61 -1.76
CA ASP A 133 -8.43 -0.12 -0.55
C ASP A 133 -7.44 1.01 -0.84
N VAL A 134 -6.68 0.89 -1.92
CA VAL A 134 -5.70 1.90 -2.32
C VAL A 134 -6.38 3.19 -2.77
N ALA A 135 -7.47 3.08 -3.54
CA ALA A 135 -8.21 4.25 -4.00
C ALA A 135 -8.84 5.03 -2.84
N VAL A 136 -9.48 4.31 -1.90
CA VAL A 136 -10.03 4.92 -0.68
C VAL A 136 -8.93 5.59 0.14
N ALA A 137 -7.82 4.90 0.39
CA ALA A 137 -6.72 5.44 1.18
C ALA A 137 -6.05 6.65 0.51
N ALA A 138 -5.86 6.65 -0.81
CA ALA A 138 -5.30 7.77 -1.55
C ALA A 138 -6.18 9.04 -1.40
N ARG A 139 -7.48 8.92 -1.65
CA ARG A 139 -8.44 10.03 -1.47
C ARG A 139 -8.47 10.56 -0.05
N LEU A 140 -8.45 9.65 0.92
CA LEU A 140 -8.47 10.04 2.33
C LEU A 140 -7.18 10.78 2.72
N MET A 141 -6.00 10.32 2.29
CA MET A 141 -4.74 10.99 2.56
C MET A 141 -4.66 12.37 1.91
N GLN A 142 -5.22 12.54 0.71
CA GLN A 142 -5.35 13.84 0.07
C GLN A 142 -6.20 14.80 0.91
N ALA A 143 -7.34 14.33 1.43
CA ALA A 143 -8.24 15.12 2.27
C ALA A 143 -7.62 15.45 3.63
N GLU A 144 -6.99 14.48 4.30
CA GLU A 144 -6.38 14.67 5.61
C GLU A 144 -5.15 15.58 5.54
N GLN A 145 -4.27 15.41 4.55
CA GLN A 145 -3.11 16.28 4.41
C GLN A 145 -3.51 17.73 4.16
N HIS A 146 -4.60 17.96 3.43
CA HIS A 146 -5.13 19.32 3.24
C HIS A 146 -5.54 19.97 4.57
N ARG A 147 -6.17 19.21 5.48
CA ARG A 147 -6.58 19.68 6.82
C ARG A 147 -5.39 19.92 7.76
N HIS A 148 -4.35 19.12 7.67
CA HIS A 148 -3.14 19.24 8.51
C HIS A 148 -2.18 20.34 8.05
N ARG A 149 -2.40 20.94 6.89
CA ARG A 149 -1.68 22.13 6.45
C ARG A 149 -2.07 23.32 7.31
N ARG A 150 -1.29 23.63 8.33
CA ARG A 150 -1.40 24.91 9.05
C ARG A 150 -1.12 26.05 8.05
N PRO A 151 -1.82 27.20 8.12
CA PRO A 151 -1.43 28.39 7.39
C PRO A 151 0.05 28.70 7.69
N GLY A 152 0.92 28.67 6.68
CA GLY A 152 2.37 28.86 6.81
C GLY A 152 3.23 27.63 7.07
N GLY A 153 2.65 26.43 7.29
CA GLY A 153 3.40 25.17 7.46
C GLY A 153 3.78 24.56 6.10
N ARG A 154 5.07 24.26 5.89
CA ARG A 154 5.53 23.46 4.75
C ARG A 154 5.39 21.98 5.10
N ALA A 155 4.50 21.26 4.41
CA ALA A 155 4.60 19.79 4.38
C ALA A 155 5.85 19.43 3.56
N ALA A 156 6.71 18.56 4.09
CA ALA A 156 7.89 18.10 3.36
C ALA A 156 7.44 17.48 2.01
N GLY A 157 8.05 17.93 0.91
CA GLY A 157 7.85 17.36 -0.42
C GLY A 157 6.63 17.86 -1.23
N VAL A 158 5.76 18.74 -0.70
CA VAL A 158 4.62 19.28 -1.46
C VAL A 158 4.83 20.78 -1.74
N PRO A 159 4.87 21.21 -3.01
CA PRO A 159 4.96 22.61 -3.37
C PRO A 159 3.80 23.43 -2.80
N PRO A 160 4.02 24.72 -2.44
CA PRO A 160 2.96 25.59 -1.98
C PRO A 160 1.81 25.69 -3.01
N GLY A 161 0.56 25.54 -2.54
CA GLY A 161 -0.63 25.68 -3.39
C GLY A 161 -1.05 24.41 -4.15
N ARG A 162 -0.24 23.34 -4.19
CA ARG A 162 -0.61 22.05 -4.82
C ARG A 162 -1.05 21.03 -3.76
N GLY A 163 -2.05 20.20 -4.10
CA GLY A 163 -2.51 19.07 -3.28
C GLY A 163 -1.48 17.94 -3.18
N LEU A 164 -1.75 16.93 -2.37
CA LEU A 164 -0.98 15.69 -2.34
C LEU A 164 -1.11 14.95 -3.67
N ARG A 165 -0.01 14.74 -4.38
CA ARG A 165 0.04 13.81 -5.50
C ARG A 165 0.42 12.42 -5.01
N VAL A 166 -0.26 11.41 -5.50
CA VAL A 166 -0.08 10.02 -5.10
C VAL A 166 0.45 9.21 -6.28
N LEU A 167 1.38 8.29 -6.01
CA LEU A 167 1.85 7.27 -6.95
C LEU A 167 1.31 5.91 -6.52
N VAL A 168 0.65 5.19 -7.42
CA VAL A 168 0.31 3.77 -7.25
C VAL A 168 1.26 2.95 -8.10
N VAL A 169 2.06 2.10 -7.46
CA VAL A 169 2.93 1.11 -8.12
C VAL A 169 2.30 -0.25 -7.90
N ASP A 170 1.58 -0.72 -8.91
CA ASP A 170 0.89 -2.00 -8.90
C ASP A 170 1.72 -3.05 -9.64
N LEU A 171 2.28 -3.98 -8.88
CA LEU A 171 3.11 -5.09 -9.38
C LEU A 171 2.48 -6.46 -9.06
N ASP A 172 1.17 -6.50 -8.86
CA ASP A 172 0.38 -7.72 -8.96
C ASP A 172 0.44 -8.25 -10.40
N VAL A 173 0.34 -9.57 -10.59
CA VAL A 173 0.37 -10.15 -11.94
C VAL A 173 -0.85 -9.76 -12.77
N HIS A 174 -1.92 -9.34 -12.11
CA HIS A 174 -3.15 -8.85 -12.73
C HIS A 174 -3.12 -7.32 -12.85
N GLN A 175 -3.69 -6.77 -13.91
CA GLN A 175 -3.83 -5.32 -14.01
C GLN A 175 -4.79 -4.78 -12.94
N GLY A 176 -4.43 -3.69 -12.29
CA GLY A 176 -5.31 -2.96 -11.36
C GLY A 176 -6.40 -2.16 -12.09
N ASN A 177 -7.27 -2.86 -12.81
CA ASN A 177 -8.29 -2.24 -13.66
C ASN A 177 -9.30 -1.37 -12.90
N GLY A 178 -9.68 -1.76 -11.69
CA GLY A 178 -10.54 -0.93 -10.83
C GLY A 178 -9.84 0.37 -10.42
N THR A 179 -8.57 0.28 -10.04
CA THR A 179 -7.75 1.46 -9.70
C THR A 179 -7.59 2.38 -10.89
N ALA A 180 -7.26 1.85 -12.07
CA ALA A 180 -7.15 2.61 -13.32
C ALA A 180 -8.48 3.32 -13.66
N ALA A 181 -9.61 2.62 -13.53
CA ALA A 181 -10.93 3.20 -13.80
C ALA A 181 -11.30 4.33 -12.83
N ILE A 182 -10.97 4.20 -11.53
CA ILE A 182 -11.26 5.21 -10.50
C ILE A 182 -10.47 6.51 -10.75
N PHE A 183 -9.23 6.39 -11.23
CA PHE A 183 -8.33 7.53 -11.37
C PHE A 183 -8.10 7.99 -12.82
N ARG A 184 -8.85 7.45 -13.78
CA ARG A 184 -8.67 7.71 -15.24
C ARG A 184 -8.47 9.18 -15.60
N ASP A 185 -9.24 10.07 -15.01
CA ASP A 185 -9.24 11.51 -15.32
C ASP A 185 -8.70 12.36 -14.17
N ASP A 186 -7.91 11.76 -13.28
CA ASP A 186 -7.40 12.41 -12.08
C ASP A 186 -5.88 12.57 -12.08
N PRO A 187 -5.35 13.74 -12.47
CA PRO A 187 -3.91 13.97 -12.53
C PRO A 187 -3.23 14.02 -11.16
N SER A 188 -4.00 13.99 -10.06
CA SER A 188 -3.45 13.97 -8.70
C SER A 188 -3.00 12.58 -8.24
N VAL A 189 -3.39 11.52 -8.97
CA VAL A 189 -2.94 10.15 -8.74
C VAL A 189 -2.36 9.60 -10.02
N PHE A 190 -1.12 9.15 -9.97
CA PHE A 190 -0.46 8.46 -11.08
C PHE A 190 -0.52 6.95 -10.86
N THR A 191 -1.08 6.23 -11.82
CA THR A 191 -1.24 4.77 -11.79
C THR A 191 -0.23 4.11 -12.71
N LEU A 192 0.67 3.29 -12.11
CA LEU A 192 1.58 2.39 -12.82
C LEU A 192 1.15 0.95 -12.58
N SER A 193 0.88 0.18 -13.63
CA SER A 193 0.60 -1.25 -13.55
C SER A 193 1.56 -2.05 -14.45
N LEU A 194 2.33 -2.96 -13.84
CA LEU A 194 3.21 -3.90 -14.54
C LEU A 194 2.64 -5.32 -14.37
N HIS A 195 2.07 -5.89 -15.42
CA HIS A 195 1.23 -7.08 -15.32
C HIS A 195 1.39 -8.04 -16.50
N GLY A 196 0.94 -9.27 -16.32
CA GLY A 196 0.93 -10.26 -17.39
C GLY A 196 -0.13 -9.91 -18.46
N GLN A 197 0.29 -9.80 -19.71
CA GLN A 197 -0.54 -9.42 -20.84
C GLN A 197 -1.83 -10.26 -20.93
N ARG A 198 -1.73 -11.57 -20.71
CA ARG A 198 -2.85 -12.51 -20.78
C ARG A 198 -3.48 -12.83 -19.45
N ASN A 199 -3.03 -12.20 -18.36
CA ASN A 199 -3.66 -12.33 -17.07
C ASN A 199 -5.00 -11.58 -17.03
N PHE A 200 -5.87 -11.94 -16.08
CA PHE A 200 -7.08 -11.16 -15.78
C PHE A 200 -6.72 -9.69 -15.45
N PRO A 201 -7.54 -8.72 -15.78
CA PRO A 201 -8.77 -8.81 -16.58
C PRO A 201 -8.45 -9.02 -18.07
N PHE A 202 -9.32 -9.74 -18.80
CA PHE A 202 -9.13 -9.95 -20.23
C PHE A 202 -9.39 -8.68 -21.05
N ARG A 203 -10.24 -7.78 -20.55
CA ARG A 203 -10.39 -6.42 -21.06
C ARG A 203 -9.69 -5.49 -20.08
N LYS A 204 -8.56 -4.94 -20.49
CA LYS A 204 -7.76 -4.01 -19.71
C LYS A 204 -8.43 -2.62 -19.66
N GLU A 205 -8.17 -1.89 -18.58
CA GLU A 205 -8.41 -0.45 -18.47
C GLU A 205 -7.12 0.31 -18.79
N ALA A 206 -7.19 1.62 -18.98
CA ALA A 206 -6.01 2.43 -19.20
C ALA A 206 -5.52 3.04 -17.89
N SER A 207 -4.32 2.66 -17.43
CA SER A 207 -3.56 3.36 -16.41
C SER A 207 -2.76 4.52 -17.01
N ASP A 208 -2.15 5.38 -16.19
CA ASP A 208 -1.20 6.38 -16.70
C ASP A 208 0.02 5.71 -17.34
N LEU A 209 0.41 4.54 -16.84
CA LEU A 209 1.46 3.72 -17.42
C LEU A 209 1.15 2.23 -17.22
N ASP A 210 0.82 1.55 -18.31
CA ASP A 210 0.66 0.09 -18.36
C ASP A 210 1.88 -0.56 -19.03
N VAL A 211 2.42 -1.61 -18.40
CA VAL A 211 3.50 -2.44 -18.96
C VAL A 211 3.02 -3.89 -18.99
N GLU A 212 2.70 -4.36 -20.19
CA GLU A 212 2.25 -5.72 -20.43
C GLU A 212 3.42 -6.66 -20.68
N LEU A 213 3.53 -7.72 -19.87
CA LEU A 213 4.59 -8.70 -19.97
C LEU A 213 4.08 -10.01 -20.58
N PRO A 214 4.88 -10.67 -21.44
CA PRO A 214 4.48 -11.94 -22.05
C PRO A 214 4.42 -13.07 -21.02
N ASP A 215 3.59 -14.09 -21.31
CA ASP A 215 3.54 -15.31 -20.51
C ASP A 215 4.95 -15.92 -20.37
N GLY A 216 5.29 -16.38 -19.15
CA GLY A 216 6.60 -16.95 -18.85
C GLY A 216 7.73 -15.92 -18.70
N CYS A 217 7.44 -14.62 -18.63
CA CYS A 217 8.45 -13.60 -18.35
C CYS A 217 9.17 -13.91 -17.03
N THR A 218 10.50 -13.99 -17.11
CA THR A 218 11.39 -14.33 -15.99
C THR A 218 11.99 -13.08 -15.33
N ASP A 219 12.83 -13.25 -14.32
CA ASP A 219 13.38 -12.20 -13.47
C ASP A 219 13.99 -11.03 -14.27
N ARG A 220 14.95 -11.30 -15.14
CA ARG A 220 15.71 -10.23 -15.80
C ARG A 220 14.85 -9.34 -16.70
N PRO A 221 14.09 -9.85 -17.66
CA PRO A 221 13.21 -9.00 -18.47
C PRO A 221 12.17 -8.25 -17.64
N TYR A 222 11.67 -8.87 -16.57
CA TYR A 222 10.75 -8.21 -15.66
C TYR A 222 11.41 -7.02 -14.94
N LEU A 223 12.60 -7.20 -14.37
CA LEU A 223 13.32 -6.15 -13.64
C LEU A 223 13.79 -5.03 -14.56
N ASP A 224 14.20 -5.34 -15.79
CA ASP A 224 14.54 -4.33 -16.80
C ASP A 224 13.32 -3.47 -17.15
N ALA A 225 12.15 -4.09 -17.37
CA ALA A 225 10.89 -3.40 -17.62
C ALA A 225 10.43 -2.56 -16.42
N LEU A 226 10.57 -3.08 -15.20
CA LEU A 226 10.25 -2.35 -13.97
C LEU A 226 11.10 -1.09 -13.81
N ASN A 227 12.42 -1.20 -14.00
CA ASN A 227 13.33 -0.07 -13.87
C ASN A 227 12.99 1.03 -14.89
N GLN A 228 12.70 0.65 -16.13
CA GLN A 228 12.27 1.59 -17.16
C GLN A 228 10.94 2.25 -16.80
N ALA A 229 9.96 1.48 -16.32
CA ALA A 229 8.65 1.99 -15.92
C ALA A 229 8.73 2.97 -14.75
N LEU A 230 9.54 2.67 -13.72
CA LEU A 230 9.76 3.59 -12.60
C LEU A 230 10.42 4.89 -13.04
N SER A 231 11.44 4.82 -13.92
CA SER A 231 12.08 6.03 -14.47
C SER A 231 11.08 6.88 -15.22
N MET A 232 10.29 6.29 -16.13
CA MET A 232 9.24 7.00 -16.88
C MET A 232 8.18 7.61 -15.97
N ALA A 233 7.75 6.89 -14.91
CA ALA A 233 6.77 7.40 -13.96
C ALA A 233 7.30 8.65 -13.23
N PHE A 234 8.54 8.61 -12.73
CA PHE A 234 9.15 9.76 -12.07
C PHE A 234 9.39 10.94 -13.02
N GLU A 235 9.79 10.69 -14.26
CA GLU A 235 9.93 11.73 -15.29
C GLU A 235 8.60 12.43 -15.58
N ARG A 236 7.50 11.67 -15.75
CA ARG A 236 6.15 12.23 -15.98
C ARG A 236 5.60 12.98 -14.76
N MET A 237 6.15 12.75 -13.59
CA MET A 237 5.77 13.43 -12.35
C MET A 237 6.78 14.50 -11.91
N ALA A 238 7.81 14.83 -12.69
CA ALA A 238 8.88 15.71 -12.28
C ALA A 238 8.41 17.12 -11.85
N ASP A 239 7.39 17.67 -12.52
CA ASP A 239 6.83 18.98 -12.20
C ASP A 239 6.05 19.03 -10.88
N HIS A 240 5.54 17.88 -10.45
CA HIS A 240 4.81 17.71 -9.20
C HIS A 240 5.08 16.30 -8.65
N PRO A 241 6.22 16.10 -7.97
CA PRO A 241 6.57 14.79 -7.41
C PRO A 241 5.52 14.25 -6.43
N PRO A 242 5.35 12.92 -6.35
CA PRO A 242 4.40 12.33 -5.42
C PRO A 242 4.86 12.50 -3.97
N GLY A 243 3.92 12.84 -3.10
CA GLY A 243 4.15 12.94 -1.66
C GLY A 243 3.78 11.67 -0.89
N LEU A 244 3.21 10.66 -1.56
CA LEU A 244 2.88 9.34 -1.03
C LEU A 244 2.88 8.33 -2.15
N ALA A 245 3.35 7.11 -1.87
CA ALA A 245 3.20 5.97 -2.76
C ALA A 245 2.40 4.85 -2.09
N PHE A 246 1.62 4.13 -2.90
CA PHE A 246 1.08 2.81 -2.57
C PHE A 246 1.82 1.78 -3.42
N TYR A 247 2.33 0.74 -2.78
CA TYR A 247 3.01 -0.35 -3.45
C TYR A 247 2.22 -1.64 -3.25
N LEU A 248 1.66 -2.18 -4.34
CA LEU A 248 0.96 -3.45 -4.36
C LEU A 248 1.96 -4.54 -4.75
N ALA A 249 2.41 -5.29 -3.73
CA ALA A 249 3.50 -6.26 -3.83
C ALA A 249 2.97 -7.69 -3.99
N GLY A 250 2.15 -7.94 -5.01
CA GLY A 250 1.59 -9.28 -5.27
C GLY A 250 2.67 -10.37 -5.34
N ALA A 251 2.40 -11.53 -4.73
CA ALA A 251 3.27 -12.70 -4.84
C ALA A 251 2.98 -13.56 -6.08
N ASP A 252 1.95 -13.22 -6.82
CA ASP A 252 1.41 -13.96 -7.96
C ASP A 252 2.20 -13.83 -9.30
N PRO A 253 3.20 -12.91 -9.47
CA PRO A 253 4.15 -13.06 -10.55
C PRO A 253 5.10 -14.27 -10.41
N HIS A 254 5.12 -14.94 -9.25
CA HIS A 254 5.95 -16.11 -8.99
C HIS A 254 5.58 -17.32 -9.89
N ALA A 255 6.58 -18.06 -10.34
CA ALA A 255 6.43 -19.21 -11.24
C ALA A 255 5.48 -20.33 -10.75
N ASP A 256 5.30 -20.44 -9.41
CA ASP A 256 4.41 -21.45 -8.81
C ASP A 256 2.98 -20.93 -8.55
N ASP A 257 2.65 -19.73 -9.00
CA ASP A 257 1.28 -19.20 -8.86
C ASP A 257 0.32 -19.88 -9.83
N ARG A 258 -0.92 -20.17 -9.36
CA ARG A 258 -1.93 -20.85 -10.17
C ARG A 258 -2.70 -19.93 -11.10
N LEU A 259 -2.75 -18.65 -10.76
CA LEU A 259 -3.51 -17.63 -11.49
C LEU A 259 -2.58 -16.73 -12.29
N GLY A 260 -1.32 -16.61 -11.88
CA GLY A 260 -0.27 -15.88 -12.58
C GLY A 260 0.24 -16.63 -13.82
N ARG A 261 0.68 -15.87 -14.83
CA ARG A 261 1.29 -16.40 -16.06
C ARG A 261 2.73 -15.95 -16.25
N LEU A 262 3.28 -15.21 -15.30
CA LEU A 262 4.70 -14.87 -15.26
C LEU A 262 5.49 -15.99 -14.57
N ALA A 263 6.81 -15.92 -14.59
CA ALA A 263 7.68 -16.97 -14.09
C ALA A 263 8.85 -16.42 -13.27
N LEU A 264 8.57 -15.47 -12.36
CA LEU A 264 9.59 -14.95 -11.47
C LEU A 264 10.00 -15.98 -10.43
N SER A 265 11.29 -15.96 -10.09
CA SER A 265 11.81 -16.69 -8.94
C SER A 265 11.50 -15.94 -7.62
N ALA A 266 11.71 -16.61 -6.50
CA ALA A 266 11.62 -15.97 -5.19
C ALA A 266 12.62 -14.80 -5.03
N GLU A 267 13.82 -14.92 -5.62
CA GLU A 267 14.81 -13.85 -5.60
C GLU A 267 14.43 -12.72 -6.57
N GLY A 268 13.86 -13.04 -7.75
CA GLY A 268 13.31 -12.03 -8.67
C GLY A 268 12.25 -11.17 -8.02
N LEU A 269 11.33 -11.76 -7.23
CA LEU A 269 10.36 -11.00 -6.43
C LEU A 269 11.04 -10.15 -5.35
N ALA A 270 12.07 -10.66 -4.69
CA ALA A 270 12.81 -9.90 -3.69
C ALA A 270 13.58 -8.72 -4.33
N GLU A 271 14.19 -8.90 -5.50
CA GLU A 271 14.84 -7.81 -6.25
C GLU A 271 13.81 -6.76 -6.71
N ARG A 272 12.66 -7.19 -7.22
CA ARG A 272 11.53 -6.30 -7.51
C ARG A 272 11.22 -5.37 -6.33
N ASP A 273 11.04 -5.95 -5.15
CA ASP A 273 10.72 -5.21 -3.94
C ASP A 273 11.85 -4.25 -3.54
N ARG A 274 13.13 -4.69 -3.66
CA ARG A 274 14.30 -3.82 -3.40
C ARG A 274 14.32 -2.61 -4.35
N HIS A 275 14.07 -2.82 -5.65
CA HIS A 275 14.08 -1.75 -6.65
C HIS A 275 13.01 -0.70 -6.34
N VAL A 276 11.77 -1.11 -6.06
CA VAL A 276 10.68 -0.17 -5.72
C VAL A 276 10.99 0.59 -4.43
N LEU A 277 11.36 -0.13 -3.36
CA LEU A 277 11.61 0.48 -2.06
C LEU A 277 12.86 1.39 -2.06
N ALA A 278 13.88 1.07 -2.85
CA ALA A 278 15.05 1.92 -3.04
C ALA A 278 14.67 3.20 -3.82
N ALA A 279 14.00 3.07 -4.95
CA ALA A 279 13.59 4.19 -5.79
C ALA A 279 12.70 5.20 -5.05
N LEU A 280 11.79 4.72 -4.18
CA LEU A 280 10.96 5.57 -3.32
C LEU A 280 11.77 6.17 -2.16
N GLY A 281 12.64 5.38 -1.52
CA GLY A 281 13.47 5.81 -0.40
C GLY A 281 14.47 6.91 -0.78
N GLU A 282 15.15 6.80 -1.93
CA GLU A 282 16.07 7.81 -2.49
C GLU A 282 15.38 9.16 -2.71
N ARG A 283 14.10 9.13 -3.08
CA ARG A 283 13.28 10.32 -3.31
C ARG A 283 12.53 10.79 -2.07
N ARG A 284 12.74 10.14 -0.93
CA ARG A 284 12.03 10.42 0.33
C ARG A 284 10.50 10.42 0.15
N ILE A 285 9.96 9.51 -0.66
CA ILE A 285 8.54 9.30 -0.86
C ILE A 285 8.05 8.25 0.15
N PRO A 286 7.18 8.61 1.12
CA PRO A 286 6.59 7.64 2.03
C PRO A 286 5.78 6.59 1.28
N VAL A 287 5.77 5.34 1.78
CA VAL A 287 5.10 4.23 1.09
C VAL A 287 4.26 3.38 2.04
N ALA A 288 3.02 3.10 1.62
CA ALA A 288 2.17 2.06 2.18
C ALA A 288 2.24 0.81 1.28
N VAL A 289 2.77 -0.29 1.84
CA VAL A 289 2.92 -1.56 1.12
C VAL A 289 1.71 -2.44 1.40
N THR A 290 1.12 -3.03 0.35
CA THR A 290 0.05 -4.03 0.46
C THR A 290 0.47 -5.35 -0.16
N MET A 291 -0.06 -6.47 0.36
CA MET A 291 0.37 -7.81 -0.08
C MET A 291 -0.27 -8.27 -1.39
N ALA A 292 -1.38 -7.68 -1.80
CA ALA A 292 -2.09 -7.98 -3.03
C ALA A 292 -2.32 -9.49 -3.28
N GLY A 293 -2.21 -9.94 -4.53
CA GLY A 293 -2.42 -11.33 -4.92
C GLY A 293 -1.35 -12.31 -4.42
N GLY A 294 -1.63 -13.58 -4.65
CA GLY A 294 -0.77 -14.70 -4.31
C GLY A 294 -1.60 -15.96 -4.09
N TYR A 295 -1.57 -16.82 -5.10
CA TYR A 295 -2.41 -18.02 -5.24
C TYR A 295 -1.56 -19.27 -5.52
N GLY A 296 -0.36 -19.32 -4.92
CA GLY A 296 0.59 -20.41 -5.08
C GLY A 296 -0.05 -21.78 -4.81
N ARG A 297 0.49 -22.82 -5.44
CA ARG A 297 0.05 -24.21 -5.21
C ARG A 297 0.23 -24.60 -3.77
N ASP A 298 1.29 -24.11 -3.16
CA ASP A 298 1.55 -24.24 -1.73
C ASP A 298 1.41 -22.87 -1.02
N ILE A 299 0.55 -22.83 0.00
CA ILE A 299 0.34 -21.63 0.82
C ILE A 299 1.62 -21.23 1.55
N ALA A 300 2.44 -22.18 2.00
CA ALA A 300 3.67 -21.87 2.73
C ALA A 300 4.67 -21.12 1.84
N THR A 301 4.78 -21.48 0.57
CA THR A 301 5.57 -20.73 -0.41
C THR A 301 5.09 -19.29 -0.57
N THR A 302 3.78 -19.10 -0.77
CA THR A 302 3.19 -17.75 -0.87
C THR A 302 3.46 -16.92 0.39
N VAL A 303 3.30 -17.51 1.57
CA VAL A 303 3.56 -16.87 2.86
C VAL A 303 5.04 -16.49 3.00
N ALA A 304 5.96 -17.36 2.57
CA ALA A 304 7.39 -17.09 2.60
C ALA A 304 7.77 -15.89 1.70
N LEU A 305 7.20 -15.81 0.49
CA LEU A 305 7.38 -14.69 -0.43
C LEU A 305 6.85 -13.37 0.18
N GLN A 306 5.62 -13.37 0.67
CA GLN A 306 5.02 -12.18 1.30
C GLN A 306 5.75 -11.76 2.58
N ARG A 307 6.21 -12.73 3.41
CA ARG A 307 7.07 -12.42 4.56
C ARG A 307 8.37 -11.73 4.14
N ARG A 308 8.97 -12.18 3.02
CA ARG A 308 10.18 -11.57 2.47
C ARG A 308 9.92 -10.12 2.05
N THR A 309 8.78 -9.83 1.44
CA THR A 309 8.36 -8.45 1.14
C THR A 309 8.26 -7.59 2.40
N VAL A 310 7.65 -8.11 3.48
CA VAL A 310 7.57 -7.39 4.78
C VAL A 310 8.96 -7.17 5.38
N GLU A 311 9.87 -8.14 5.28
CA GLU A 311 11.27 -8.02 5.72
C GLU A 311 12.01 -6.91 4.97
N LEU A 312 11.86 -6.83 3.65
CA LEU A 312 12.45 -5.79 2.81
C LEU A 312 11.84 -4.40 3.10
N ALA A 313 10.53 -4.33 3.32
CA ALA A 313 9.86 -3.11 3.76
C ALA A 313 10.38 -2.66 5.15
N PHE A 314 10.61 -3.59 6.08
CA PHE A 314 11.20 -3.28 7.39
C PHE A 314 12.63 -2.76 7.26
N ALA A 315 13.47 -3.35 6.40
CA ALA A 315 14.80 -2.84 6.12
C ALA A 315 14.77 -1.43 5.46
N ALA A 316 13.79 -1.16 4.59
CA ALA A 316 13.59 0.18 4.04
C ALA A 316 13.16 1.19 5.11
N TRP A 317 12.29 0.78 6.03
CA TRP A 317 11.90 1.58 7.20
C TRP A 317 13.11 1.92 8.08
N GLN A 318 13.99 0.96 8.36
CA GLN A 318 15.21 1.21 9.13
C GLN A 318 16.10 2.27 8.46
N ARG A 319 16.31 2.18 7.14
CA ARG A 319 17.04 3.20 6.36
C ARG A 319 16.35 4.56 6.40
N TRP A 320 15.02 4.58 6.33
CA TRP A 320 14.25 5.82 6.43
C TRP A 320 14.46 6.50 7.78
N GLN A 321 14.39 5.75 8.89
CA GLN A 321 14.60 6.28 10.24
C GLN A 321 16.05 6.77 10.44
N ALA A 322 17.04 6.05 9.92
CA ALA A 322 18.44 6.44 10.00
C ALA A 322 18.75 7.75 9.22
N GLY A 323 18.03 8.03 8.14
CA GLY A 323 18.16 9.26 7.35
C GLY A 323 17.27 10.43 7.84
N ALA A 324 16.44 10.24 8.86
CA ALA A 324 15.74 11.32 9.54
C ALA A 324 16.74 12.08 10.42
N ALA A 325 16.92 13.39 10.20
CA ALA A 325 17.72 14.22 11.10
C ALA A 325 17.19 14.09 12.53
N PRO A 326 18.06 14.07 13.58
CA PRO A 326 17.61 13.99 14.96
C PRO A 326 16.63 15.13 15.24
N SER A 327 15.43 14.81 15.70
CA SER A 327 14.43 15.76 16.14
C SER A 327 15.08 16.63 17.24
N LEU A 328 15.07 17.94 17.08
CA LEU A 328 15.48 18.92 18.11
C LEU A 328 14.54 18.95 19.32
N ALA A 329 13.87 17.89 19.64
CA ALA A 329 13.03 17.73 20.84
C ALA A 329 13.81 17.07 21.96
N GLY A 330 14.92 17.70 22.40
CA GLY A 330 15.77 17.19 23.48
C GLY A 330 16.74 18.20 24.08
N ALA A 331 16.75 19.44 23.58
CA ALA A 331 17.65 20.48 24.07
C ALA A 331 16.86 21.61 24.75
N ALA A 332 16.19 21.28 25.86
CA ALA A 332 15.67 22.29 26.78
C ALA A 332 15.62 21.71 28.20
N ALA A 333 16.77 21.51 28.83
CA ALA A 333 16.96 21.46 30.27
C ALA A 333 18.47 21.43 30.55
N ASP A 334 19.19 22.50 30.31
CA ASP A 334 20.28 22.91 31.19
C ASP A 334 20.53 24.41 30.96
N GLY A 335 19.88 25.22 31.81
CA GLY A 335 19.96 26.66 31.77
C GLY A 335 21.17 27.14 32.57
N THR A 336 22.31 27.28 31.89
CA THR A 336 23.38 28.17 32.36
C THR A 336 23.76 29.08 31.19
N MET A 337 23.07 30.22 31.13
CA MET A 337 23.54 31.37 30.35
C MET A 337 24.75 31.98 31.05
N THR A 338 25.94 31.79 30.50
CA THR A 338 27.09 32.64 30.79
C THR A 338 27.15 33.76 29.74
N ASP A 339 26.97 34.99 30.19
CA ASP A 339 27.18 36.18 29.37
C ASP A 339 28.70 36.39 29.13
N PRO A 340 29.18 36.45 27.87
CA PRO A 340 30.61 36.59 27.59
C PRO A 340 31.15 38.02 27.76
N ARG A 341 30.45 39.01 28.33
CA ARG A 341 30.88 40.40 28.38
C ARG A 341 31.18 40.99 29.78
N THR A 342 30.95 40.27 30.88
CA THR A 342 31.29 40.82 32.20
C THR A 342 31.85 39.74 33.11
N GLY A 343 33.16 39.62 33.12
CA GLY A 343 33.89 38.94 34.18
C GLY A 343 33.93 39.74 35.46
N PHE A 344 32.86 39.70 36.27
CA PHE A 344 32.94 40.08 37.71
C PHE A 344 31.82 39.40 38.48
N ALA A 345 32.21 38.62 39.48
CA ALA A 345 31.34 38.07 40.50
C ALA A 345 30.99 39.15 41.52
N VAL A 346 29.67 39.32 41.81
CA VAL A 346 29.20 40.13 42.91
C VAL A 346 28.63 39.22 44.02
N PRO A 347 29.11 39.33 45.29
CA PRO A 347 28.57 38.54 46.39
C PRO A 347 27.28 39.18 46.91
N HIS A 348 26.29 38.37 47.29
CA HIS A 348 25.10 38.82 47.99
C HIS A 348 25.41 39.07 49.48
N PRO A 349 24.91 40.16 50.09
CA PRO A 349 24.91 40.36 51.54
C PRO A 349 23.72 39.66 52.20
N PRO A 350 23.73 39.58 53.56
CA PRO A 350 23.06 38.60 54.40
C PRO A 350 21.54 38.70 54.46
#